data_c3eca74f50edfc9b027a92cb5d474ee9
#
_entry.id   c3eca74f50edfc9b027a92cb5d474ee9
#
_cell.length_a   1.000
_cell.length_b   1.000
_cell.length_c   1.000
_cell.angle_alpha   90.00
_cell.angle_beta   90.00
_cell.angle_gamma   90.00
#
_symmetry.space_group_name_H-M   'P 1'
#
loop_
_entity.id
_entity.type
_entity.pdbx_description
1 polymer ?
#
loop_
_entity_poly.entity_id
_entity_poly.type
_entity_poly.pdbx_seq_one_letter_code
_entity_poly.pdbx_strand_id
1 'polypeptide(L)'
;MILTTVHQAKGLEWKVVFVIWLAEGRFPSYLSFGSDKEIEEERRLFYVAVTRSKDQLYLAYPVTYQSREGMIVLKASRFIKEISDHRYEKWLIEEESSLEEDEWAAC
;
A
#
# COMPACT_ATOMS: atom_id res chain seq x y z
N MET A 1 -11.07 10.89 -10.96
CA MET A 1 -10.49 9.92 -10.01
C MET A 1 -11.53 9.53 -8.98
N ILE A 2 -11.60 8.25 -8.67
CA ILE A 2 -12.55 7.72 -7.68
C ILE A 2 -11.75 7.27 -6.46
N LEU A 3 -12.15 7.76 -5.29
CA LEU A 3 -11.59 7.30 -4.04
C LEU A 3 -12.58 6.34 -3.38
N THR A 4 -12.08 5.19 -2.96
CA THR A 4 -12.92 4.19 -2.32
C THR A 4 -12.10 3.41 -1.28
N THR A 5 -12.78 2.74 -0.38
CA THR A 5 -12.13 1.82 0.54
C THR A 5 -12.07 0.43 -0.09
N VAL A 6 -11.17 -0.41 0.41
CA VAL A 6 -11.07 -1.79 -0.06
C VAL A 6 -12.39 -2.53 0.10
N HIS A 7 -13.09 -2.30 1.20
CA HIS A 7 -14.37 -2.94 1.45
C HIS A 7 -15.43 -2.53 0.40
N GLN A 8 -15.42 -1.27 -0.01
CA GLN A 8 -16.36 -0.76 -1.00
C GLN A 8 -15.98 -1.16 -2.42
N ALA A 9 -14.73 -1.53 -2.65
CA ALA A 9 -14.24 -1.91 -3.97
C ALA A 9 -14.64 -3.33 -4.38
N LYS A 10 -15.15 -4.13 -3.46
CA LYS A 10 -15.51 -5.52 -3.73
C LYS A 10 -16.54 -5.61 -4.85
N GLY A 11 -16.26 -6.43 -5.84
CA GLY A 11 -17.14 -6.62 -7.00
C GLY A 11 -16.98 -5.56 -8.09
N LEU A 12 -16.15 -4.53 -7.88
CA LEU A 12 -15.89 -3.50 -8.87
C LEU A 12 -14.52 -3.70 -9.51
N GLU A 13 -14.34 -3.13 -10.69
CA GLU A 13 -13.06 -3.18 -11.40
C GLU A 13 -12.77 -1.82 -12.03
N TRP A 14 -11.48 -1.46 -12.08
CA TRP A 14 -11.01 -0.22 -12.67
C TRP A 14 -9.79 -0.50 -13.54
N LYS A 15 -9.55 0.34 -14.53
CA LYS A 15 -8.37 0.23 -15.39
C LYS A 15 -7.09 0.45 -14.60
N VAL A 16 -7.10 1.43 -13.73
CA VAL A 16 -5.94 1.79 -12.91
C VAL A 16 -6.35 1.85 -11.45
N VAL A 17 -5.60 1.19 -10.61
CA VAL A 17 -5.85 1.15 -9.17
C VAL A 17 -4.58 1.58 -8.45
N PHE A 18 -4.73 2.50 -7.49
CA PHE A 18 -3.66 2.88 -6.57
C PHE A 18 -4.03 2.36 -5.19
N VAL A 19 -3.16 1.56 -4.60
CA VAL A 19 -3.30 1.15 -3.20
C VAL A 19 -2.25 1.92 -2.41
N ILE A 20 -2.70 2.80 -1.53
CA ILE A 20 -1.81 3.71 -0.80
C ILE A 20 -1.61 3.24 0.64
N TRP A 21 -0.58 3.81 1.29
CA TRP A 21 -0.25 3.51 2.68
C TRP A 21 0.08 2.04 2.93
N LEU A 22 0.73 1.39 1.97
CA LEU A 22 1.17 0.01 2.11
C LEU A 22 2.46 -0.07 2.90
N ALA A 23 2.34 0.21 4.19
CA ALA A 23 3.46 0.21 5.11
C ALA A 23 3.15 -0.65 6.33
N GLU A 24 4.17 -1.27 6.89
CA GLU A 24 4.03 -2.01 8.15
C GLU A 24 3.51 -1.08 9.25
N GLY A 25 2.47 -1.52 9.93
CA GLY A 25 1.79 -0.71 10.92
C GLY A 25 0.57 0.04 10.41
N ARG A 26 0.42 0.13 9.09
CA ARG A 26 -0.72 0.79 8.45
C ARG A 26 -1.57 -0.22 7.67
N PHE A 27 -0.95 -0.99 6.81
CA PHE A 27 -1.59 -2.10 6.12
C PHE A 27 -0.54 -3.17 5.87
N PRO A 28 -0.43 -4.21 6.70
CA PRO A 28 -1.32 -4.50 7.84
C PRO A 28 -1.18 -3.52 9.00
N SER A 29 -2.28 -3.31 9.70
CA SER A 29 -2.32 -2.44 10.88
C SER A 29 -1.50 -3.03 12.02
N TYR A 30 -0.84 -2.17 12.80
CA TYR A 30 -0.13 -2.62 13.98
C TYR A 30 -1.05 -3.33 15.00
N LEU A 31 -2.35 -3.01 14.96
CA LEU A 31 -3.33 -3.66 15.84
C LEU A 31 -3.51 -5.14 15.51
N SER A 32 -3.14 -5.55 14.32
CA SER A 32 -3.26 -6.94 13.87
C SER A 32 -2.01 -7.78 14.13
N PHE A 33 -0.91 -7.17 14.55
CA PHE A 33 0.38 -7.87 14.63
C PHE A 33 0.39 -9.04 15.62
N GLY A 34 -0.47 -9.03 16.61
CA GLY A 34 -0.54 -10.13 17.57
C GLY A 34 -1.46 -11.28 17.16
N SER A 35 -2.05 -11.23 15.97
CA SER A 35 -3.03 -12.21 15.55
C SER A 35 -2.84 -12.59 14.09
N ASP A 36 -2.46 -13.85 13.86
CA ASP A 36 -2.33 -14.39 12.50
C ASP A 36 -3.65 -14.32 11.75
N LYS A 37 -4.74 -14.54 12.45
CA LYS A 37 -6.07 -14.47 11.83
C LYS A 37 -6.36 -13.08 11.29
N GLU A 38 -6.05 -12.03 12.06
CA GLU A 38 -6.30 -10.67 11.62
C GLU A 38 -5.37 -10.28 10.47
N ILE A 39 -4.12 -10.71 10.49
CA ILE A 39 -3.20 -10.51 9.37
C ILE A 39 -3.74 -11.17 8.11
N GLU A 40 -4.26 -12.39 8.22
CA GLU A 40 -4.84 -13.08 7.07
C GLU A 40 -6.07 -12.36 6.52
N GLU A 41 -6.89 -11.78 7.38
CA GLU A 41 -8.04 -11.00 6.93
C GLU A 41 -7.60 -9.75 6.16
N GLU A 42 -6.57 -9.05 6.64
CA GLU A 42 -6.03 -7.89 5.93
C GLU A 42 -5.36 -8.31 4.62
N ARG A 43 -4.69 -9.45 4.60
CA ARG A 43 -4.11 -9.98 3.36
C ARG A 43 -5.18 -10.24 2.30
N ARG A 44 -6.33 -10.76 2.71
CA ARG A 44 -7.46 -10.97 1.79
C ARG A 44 -7.96 -9.64 1.23
N LEU A 45 -8.03 -8.60 2.06
CA LEU A 45 -8.42 -7.27 1.61
C LEU A 45 -7.41 -6.72 0.60
N PHE A 46 -6.13 -6.96 0.83
CA PHE A 46 -5.08 -6.58 -0.12
C PHE A 46 -5.29 -7.27 -1.46
N TYR A 47 -5.54 -8.57 -1.45
CA TYR A 47 -5.79 -9.30 -2.70
C TYR A 47 -7.05 -8.82 -3.41
N VAL A 48 -8.09 -8.47 -2.67
CA VAL A 48 -9.29 -7.89 -3.28
C VAL A 48 -8.93 -6.59 -4.00
N ALA A 49 -8.16 -5.72 -3.35
CA ALA A 49 -7.74 -4.46 -3.97
C ALA A 49 -6.91 -4.69 -5.22
N VAL A 50 -5.95 -5.60 -5.15
CA VAL A 50 -5.07 -5.93 -6.28
C VAL A 50 -5.86 -6.46 -7.47
N THR A 51 -6.85 -7.33 -7.21
CA THR A 51 -7.62 -7.94 -8.29
C THR A 51 -8.65 -7.02 -8.91
N ARG A 52 -8.84 -5.80 -8.36
CA ARG A 52 -9.74 -4.80 -8.96
C ARG A 52 -9.09 -4.05 -10.12
N SER A 53 -7.78 -4.18 -10.33
CA SER A 53 -7.11 -3.50 -11.44
C SER A 53 -7.18 -4.35 -12.70
N LYS A 54 -7.53 -3.71 -13.82
CA LYS A 54 -7.54 -4.37 -15.13
C LYS A 54 -6.23 -4.21 -15.86
N ASP A 55 -5.70 -3.00 -15.89
CA ASP A 55 -4.54 -2.66 -16.71
C ASP A 55 -3.30 -2.33 -15.89
N GLN A 56 -3.44 -1.49 -14.87
CA GLN A 56 -2.30 -1.06 -14.06
C GLN A 56 -2.64 -1.02 -12.57
N LEU A 57 -1.68 -1.42 -11.79
CA LEU A 57 -1.76 -1.40 -10.34
C LEU A 57 -0.55 -0.67 -9.79
N TYR A 58 -0.78 0.33 -8.95
CA TYR A 58 0.27 1.04 -8.25
C TYR A 58 0.13 0.79 -6.76
N LEU A 59 1.23 0.35 -6.16
CA LEU A 59 1.31 0.10 -4.72
C LEU A 59 2.24 1.16 -4.14
N ALA A 60 1.78 1.91 -3.17
CA ALA A 60 2.51 3.06 -2.69
C ALA A 60 2.52 3.19 -1.19
N TYR A 61 3.61 3.72 -0.65
CA TYR A 61 3.68 4.11 0.75
C TYR A 61 4.70 5.26 0.90
N PRO A 62 4.47 6.18 1.86
CA PRO A 62 5.47 7.20 2.14
C PRO A 62 6.63 6.56 2.91
N VAL A 63 7.85 6.94 2.54
CA VAL A 63 9.05 6.44 3.22
C VAL A 63 9.18 7.11 4.59
N THR A 64 8.85 8.39 4.66
CA THR A 64 8.87 9.12 5.92
C THR A 64 7.53 9.81 6.15
N TYR A 65 7.23 10.03 7.41
CA TYR A 65 5.96 10.62 7.82
C TYR A 65 6.23 11.56 9.00
N GLN A 66 5.78 12.80 8.88
CA GLN A 66 5.94 13.80 9.95
C GLN A 66 4.77 13.68 10.91
N SER A 67 5.08 13.38 12.16
CA SER A 67 4.09 13.34 13.23
C SER A 67 4.35 14.45 14.25
N ARG A 68 3.46 14.58 15.21
CA ARG A 68 3.65 15.53 16.32
C ARG A 68 4.88 15.21 17.16
N GLU A 69 5.26 13.95 17.18
CA GLU A 69 6.39 13.45 17.97
C GLU A 69 7.69 13.43 17.19
N GLY A 70 7.66 13.83 15.92
CA GLY A 70 8.82 13.87 15.05
C GLY A 70 8.63 13.08 13.77
N MET A 71 9.74 12.86 13.08
CA MET A 71 9.76 12.13 11.83
C MET A 71 9.73 10.62 12.08
N ILE A 72 8.82 9.93 11.39
CA ILE A 72 8.71 8.48 11.46
C ILE A 72 9.14 7.91 10.12
N VAL A 73 10.01 6.90 10.14
CA VAL A 73 10.42 6.17 8.96
C VAL A 73 9.53 4.94 8.85
N LEU A 74 8.90 4.76 7.68
CA LEU A 74 8.01 3.64 7.43
C LEU A 74 8.71 2.57 6.61
N LYS A 75 8.32 1.32 6.81
CA LYS A 75 8.81 0.18 6.05
C LYS A 75 7.72 -0.32 5.13
N ALA A 76 8.11 -0.86 3.99
CA ALA A 76 7.16 -1.47 3.06
C ALA A 76 6.32 -2.53 3.75
N SER A 77 5.04 -2.57 3.40
CA SER A 77 4.14 -3.63 3.87
C SER A 77 4.70 -5.00 3.54
N ARG A 78 4.51 -5.95 4.45
CA ARG A 78 4.85 -7.36 4.18
C ARG A 78 4.11 -7.90 2.97
N PHE A 79 2.95 -7.35 2.66
CA PHE A 79 2.16 -7.77 1.50
C PHE A 79 2.88 -7.45 0.19
N ILE A 80 3.58 -6.31 0.13
CA ILE A 80 4.41 -5.98 -1.04
C ILE A 80 5.58 -6.96 -1.13
N LYS A 81 6.20 -7.27 -0.01
CA LYS A 81 7.36 -8.16 0.03
C LYS A 81 7.02 -9.60 -0.37
N GLU A 82 5.77 -9.99 -0.25
CA GLU A 82 5.31 -11.30 -0.68
C GLU A 82 5.21 -11.41 -2.20
N ILE A 83 5.24 -10.29 -2.92
CA ILE A 83 5.24 -10.26 -4.38
C ILE A 83 6.68 -10.42 -4.87
N SER A 84 6.89 -11.27 -5.88
CA SER A 84 8.21 -11.47 -6.46
C SER A 84 8.74 -10.19 -7.09
N ASP A 85 10.00 -9.85 -6.82
CA ASP A 85 10.61 -8.60 -7.29
C ASP A 85 10.54 -8.40 -8.80
N HIS A 86 10.58 -9.48 -9.58
CA HIS A 86 10.53 -9.38 -11.04
C HIS A 86 9.12 -9.08 -11.58
N ARG A 87 8.12 -8.98 -10.72
CA ARG A 87 6.75 -8.71 -11.13
C ARG A 87 6.36 -7.25 -11.03
N TYR A 88 7.26 -6.39 -10.53
CA TYR A 88 6.97 -4.96 -10.42
C TYR A 88 8.25 -4.14 -10.55
N GLU A 89 8.08 -2.87 -10.84
CA GLU A 89 9.15 -1.89 -10.85
C GLU A 89 9.03 -0.99 -9.62
N LYS A 90 10.17 -0.64 -9.04
CA LYS A 90 10.20 0.28 -7.90
C LYS A 90 10.59 1.67 -8.36
N TRP A 91 9.84 2.66 -7.91
CA TRP A 91 10.14 4.06 -8.15
C TRP A 91 10.21 4.79 -6.82
N LEU A 92 11.22 5.64 -6.69
CA LEU A 92 11.31 6.57 -5.57
C LEU A 92 11.00 7.95 -6.12
N ILE A 93 9.95 8.58 -5.56
CA ILE A 93 9.54 9.90 -5.99
C ILE A 93 9.92 10.89 -4.90
N GLU A 94 10.72 11.88 -5.25
CA GLU A 94 11.16 12.94 -4.36
C GLU A 94 10.72 14.28 -4.92
N GLU A 95 10.19 15.13 -4.03
CA GLU A 95 9.82 16.49 -4.40
C GLU A 95 10.71 17.47 -3.66
N GLU A 96 11.30 18.43 -4.38
CA GLU A 96 12.25 19.37 -3.81
C GLU A 96 11.67 20.27 -2.74
N SER A 97 10.42 20.66 -2.90
CA SER A 97 9.72 21.52 -1.95
C SER A 97 8.83 20.74 -1.02
N SER A 98 8.82 19.46 -1.15
CA SER A 98 7.85 18.61 -0.50
C SER A 98 8.31 18.16 0.87
N LEU A 99 7.35 17.91 1.70
CA LEU A 99 7.53 17.27 2.98
C LEU A 99 7.35 15.76 2.87
N GLU A 100 7.08 15.27 1.67
CA GLU A 100 6.76 13.86 1.45
C GLU A 100 7.67 13.23 0.43
N GLU A 101 8.16 12.04 0.75
CA GLU A 101 8.85 11.17 -0.16
C GLU A 101 8.04 9.89 -0.25
N ASP A 102 7.66 9.51 -1.46
CA ASP A 102 6.87 8.32 -1.69
C ASP A 102 7.65 7.31 -2.50
N GLU A 103 7.59 6.07 -2.09
CA GLU A 103 8.11 4.97 -2.87
C GLU A 103 6.95 4.28 -3.58
N TRP A 104 7.06 4.17 -4.89
CA TRP A 104 6.01 3.61 -5.73
C TRP A 104 6.45 2.28 -6.33
N ALA A 105 5.52 1.34 -6.41
CA ALA A 105 5.74 0.08 -7.09
C ALA A 105 4.61 -0.12 -8.10
N ALA A 106 4.97 -0.48 -9.32
CA ALA A 106 4.00 -0.77 -10.38
C ALA A 106 4.09 -2.24 -10.76
N CYS A 107 2.93 -2.85 -10.94
CA CYS A 107 2.82 -4.23 -11.37
C CYS A 107 2.26 -4.33 -12.79
#